data_06a81c7df17bee771fb83665b4451d9a
#
_entry.id   06a81c7df17bee771fb83665b4451d9a
#
_cell.length_a   1.000
_cell.length_b   1.000
_cell.length_c   1.000
_cell.angle_alpha   90.00
_cell.angle_beta   90.00
_cell.angle_gamma   90.00
#
_symmetry.space_group_name_H-M   'P 1'
#
loop_
_entity.id
_entity.type
_entity.pdbx_description
1 polymer ?
#
loop_
_entity_poly.entity_id
_entity_poly.type
_entity_poly.pdbx_seq_one_letter_code
_entity_poly.pdbx_strand_id
1 'polypeptide(L)'
;YGNVTNSLVVGNKTSAVDVDVPEIIPSKDADNKYPNFGDSIDYTITVNNIGKADAKHVVVVDRLDNGLKYVSSSHNGVYDEASHTVTWVVDIAAGSSLDLTVTAVADEYGVLTNIVSVGDKSASVDVNVPEIIPNKTADIENPNFGDNVTYTVTVTNDGNADAKAVVVRDVLGEGLKFVSATGNYSFDEVTRTVTWIVDLAKGESKVFSVIATVSGYGNVTNSLVVGNKTISVNVTVPEINPDKTVDNEIPNFGDNVTYTVKVTNDGIGDANNVVITDVLDKGLKFLNATGNFTYDEKTGTITWIVDLDKGETKTFNVNVTVLGYGVLSNTVAVGNKTAVRNITVPEIITVKEVNSSDIHIGDEITYTITVSNSGKINATNVVIRDILPEGLKFINASNGGVYDSVTGIITWILNITANSTVDLTADVCVNQSGNITNTVNVGNKTSNCTIESGDIVDLEIHIVADKSEIYVGD
;
A
#
# COMPACT_ATOMS: atom_id res chain seq x y z
N TYR A 1 75.50 9.92 -21.98
CA TYR A 1 74.91 8.71 -22.56
C TYR A 1 75.60 8.39 -23.90
N GLY A 2 75.54 7.16 -24.41
CA GLY A 2 76.14 6.71 -25.66
C GLY A 2 77.60 6.28 -25.49
N ASN A 3 78.46 6.61 -26.40
CA ASN A 3 79.89 6.31 -26.33
C ASN A 3 80.64 7.52 -25.70
N VAL A 4 81.33 7.24 -24.55
CA VAL A 4 82.16 8.27 -23.87
C VAL A 4 83.60 7.94 -24.11
N THR A 5 84.31 8.81 -24.83
CA THR A 5 85.73 8.64 -25.17
C THR A 5 86.61 9.35 -24.12
N ASN A 6 87.49 8.59 -23.44
CA ASN A 6 88.52 9.13 -22.64
C ASN A 6 89.86 9.07 -23.43
N SER A 7 90.45 10.22 -23.71
CA SER A 7 91.65 10.32 -24.50
C SER A 7 92.82 10.85 -23.70
N LEU A 8 93.99 10.19 -23.83
CA LEU A 8 95.26 10.63 -23.34
C LEU A 8 96.14 11.14 -24.51
N VAL A 9 96.65 12.35 -24.40
CA VAL A 9 97.54 12.95 -25.38
C VAL A 9 98.88 13.18 -24.73
N VAL A 10 99.98 12.56 -25.30
CA VAL A 10 101.32 12.75 -24.88
C VAL A 10 102.15 13.10 -26.12
N GLY A 11 102.54 14.34 -26.21
CA GLY A 11 103.23 14.89 -27.42
C GLY A 11 102.28 14.84 -28.61
N ASN A 12 102.70 14.14 -29.68
CA ASN A 12 101.88 13.98 -30.93
C ASN A 12 101.20 12.59 -30.98
N LYS A 13 101.14 11.85 -29.86
CA LYS A 13 100.48 10.54 -29.76
C LYS A 13 99.25 10.71 -28.96
N THR A 14 98.15 10.17 -29.44
CA THR A 14 96.86 10.05 -28.77
C THR A 14 96.51 8.54 -28.53
N SER A 15 96.08 8.22 -27.36
CA SER A 15 95.42 6.93 -27.05
C SER A 15 94.05 7.22 -26.49
N ALA A 16 93.01 6.58 -27.02
CA ALA A 16 91.65 6.75 -26.58
C ALA A 16 91.07 5.39 -26.16
N VAL A 17 90.20 5.44 -25.16
CA VAL A 17 89.39 4.29 -24.70
C VAL A 17 87.93 4.75 -24.76
N ASP A 18 87.11 4.05 -25.53
CA ASP A 18 85.65 4.23 -25.63
C ASP A 18 84.97 3.33 -24.58
N VAL A 19 84.09 3.92 -23.85
CA VAL A 19 83.23 3.20 -22.89
C VAL A 19 81.79 3.38 -23.35
N ASP A 20 81.12 2.26 -23.66
CA ASP A 20 79.69 2.28 -23.96
C ASP A 20 78.91 2.51 -22.66
N VAL A 21 78.00 3.45 -22.69
CA VAL A 21 77.14 3.84 -21.58
C VAL A 21 75.70 3.55 -21.95
N PRO A 22 74.92 2.90 -21.03
CA PRO A 22 73.50 2.70 -21.30
C PRO A 22 72.76 4.03 -21.37
N GLU A 23 71.73 4.09 -22.19
CA GLU A 23 70.83 5.26 -22.32
C GLU A 23 69.38 4.78 -22.11
N ILE A 24 68.79 5.13 -20.97
CA ILE A 24 67.46 4.69 -20.57
C ILE A 24 66.47 5.80 -20.85
N ILE A 25 65.38 5.47 -21.60
CA ILE A 25 64.30 6.36 -21.94
C ILE A 25 62.96 5.71 -21.49
N PRO A 26 62.28 6.28 -20.51
CA PRO A 26 60.92 5.83 -20.15
C PRO A 26 59.89 6.39 -21.10
N SER A 27 58.83 5.63 -21.36
CA SER A 27 57.53 6.07 -21.90
C SER A 27 56.40 5.55 -21.07
N LYS A 28 55.25 6.21 -21.15
CA LYS A 28 54.08 5.85 -20.33
C LYS A 28 52.78 6.03 -21.08
N ASP A 29 51.87 5.11 -20.94
CA ASP A 29 50.52 5.16 -21.46
C ASP A 29 49.50 4.59 -20.49
N ALA A 30 48.21 4.90 -20.67
CA ALA A 30 47.08 4.37 -19.91
C ALA A 30 46.11 3.70 -20.88
N ASP A 31 45.53 2.56 -20.50
CA ASP A 31 44.54 1.83 -21.28
C ASP A 31 43.23 2.62 -21.45
N ASN A 32 42.85 3.44 -20.47
CA ASN A 32 41.70 4.32 -20.50
C ASN A 32 42.10 5.75 -20.05
N LYS A 33 41.98 6.73 -20.95
CA LYS A 33 42.31 8.15 -20.67
C LYS A 33 41.11 8.96 -20.16
N TYR A 34 39.90 8.35 -20.15
CA TYR A 34 38.64 8.97 -19.73
C TYR A 34 37.84 8.00 -18.80
N PRO A 35 38.45 7.56 -17.69
CA PRO A 35 37.77 6.67 -16.76
C PRO A 35 36.67 7.41 -16.00
N ASN A 36 35.62 6.71 -15.58
CA ASN A 36 34.70 7.23 -14.59
C ASN A 36 35.30 7.13 -13.18
N PHE A 37 34.73 7.84 -12.22
CA PHE A 37 35.08 7.67 -10.81
C PHE A 37 34.87 6.21 -10.40
N GLY A 38 35.87 5.62 -9.78
CA GLY A 38 35.87 4.22 -9.33
C GLY A 38 36.34 3.22 -10.39
N ASP A 39 36.60 3.63 -11.62
CA ASP A 39 37.13 2.74 -12.66
C ASP A 39 38.59 2.39 -12.39
N SER A 40 38.97 1.16 -12.73
CA SER A 40 40.35 0.70 -12.73
C SER A 40 41.05 1.14 -14.02
N ILE A 41 42.32 1.55 -13.90
CA ILE A 41 43.18 2.02 -14.97
C ILE A 41 44.47 1.24 -14.93
N ASP A 42 44.86 0.64 -16.08
CA ASP A 42 46.15 -0.04 -16.24
C ASP A 42 47.14 0.90 -16.96
N TYR A 43 48.17 1.31 -16.22
CA TYR A 43 49.28 2.10 -16.76
C TYR A 43 50.37 1.14 -17.23
N THR A 44 50.84 1.34 -18.49
CA THR A 44 52.00 0.66 -19.03
C THR A 44 53.19 1.61 -19.09
N ILE A 45 54.27 1.23 -18.45
CA ILE A 45 55.56 1.93 -18.43
C ILE A 45 56.54 1.10 -19.24
N THR A 46 56.96 1.62 -20.40
CA THR A 46 58.00 1.00 -21.22
C THR A 46 59.35 1.66 -20.95
N VAL A 47 60.31 0.93 -20.43
CA VAL A 47 61.65 1.39 -20.16
C VAL A 47 62.61 0.87 -21.23
N ASN A 48 63.08 1.77 -22.12
CA ASN A 48 63.91 1.41 -23.27
C ASN A 48 65.38 1.69 -22.97
N ASN A 49 66.30 0.75 -23.16
CA ASN A 49 67.71 0.96 -23.21
C ASN A 49 68.16 1.10 -24.68
N ILE A 50 68.25 2.33 -25.15
CA ILE A 50 68.73 2.63 -26.53
C ILE A 50 70.24 2.74 -26.63
N GLY A 51 70.94 2.59 -25.48
CA GLY A 51 72.40 2.59 -25.41
C GLY A 51 73.01 1.28 -25.89
N LYS A 52 74.32 1.27 -26.01
CA LYS A 52 75.09 0.10 -26.48
C LYS A 52 75.59 -0.84 -25.37
N ALA A 53 75.41 -0.46 -24.12
CA ALA A 53 75.79 -1.25 -22.98
C ALA A 53 74.52 -1.72 -22.18
N ASP A 54 74.62 -2.88 -21.48
CA ASP A 54 73.60 -3.32 -20.58
C ASP A 54 73.48 -2.32 -19.41
N ALA A 55 72.24 -2.01 -19.03
CA ALA A 55 71.97 -1.22 -17.86
C ALA A 55 71.61 -2.16 -16.68
N LYS A 56 72.37 -2.05 -15.59
CA LYS A 56 72.17 -2.85 -14.38
C LYS A 56 71.63 -1.97 -13.25
N HIS A 57 70.73 -2.58 -12.45
CA HIS A 57 70.18 -1.96 -11.22
C HIS A 57 69.51 -0.60 -11.53
N VAL A 58 68.78 -0.50 -12.66
CA VAL A 58 68.07 0.73 -13.06
C VAL A 58 66.90 0.92 -12.07
N VAL A 59 66.89 2.07 -11.40
CA VAL A 59 65.81 2.45 -10.50
C VAL A 59 64.72 3.18 -11.34
N VAL A 60 63.53 2.60 -11.40
CA VAL A 60 62.34 3.19 -12.03
C VAL A 60 61.38 3.59 -10.92
N VAL A 61 60.93 4.84 -10.90
CA VAL A 61 60.01 5.36 -9.91
C VAL A 61 58.75 5.86 -10.62
N ASP A 62 57.61 5.31 -10.30
CA ASP A 62 56.34 5.77 -10.80
C ASP A 62 55.57 6.46 -9.68
N ARG A 63 55.23 7.73 -9.88
CA ARG A 63 54.50 8.58 -8.94
C ARG A 63 53.08 8.73 -9.39
N LEU A 64 52.16 8.10 -8.62
CA LEU A 64 50.73 8.24 -8.79
C LEU A 64 50.24 9.63 -8.32
N ASP A 65 49.25 10.21 -9.02
CA ASP A 65 48.50 11.34 -8.52
C ASP A 65 47.74 10.97 -7.23
N ASN A 66 47.47 11.92 -6.34
CA ASN A 66 46.75 11.68 -5.10
C ASN A 66 45.33 11.16 -5.33
N GLY A 67 44.72 11.47 -6.45
CA GLY A 67 43.40 10.98 -6.88
C GLY A 67 43.42 9.59 -7.52
N LEU A 68 44.61 8.90 -7.53
CA LEU A 68 44.79 7.54 -8.04
C LEU A 68 45.10 6.59 -6.88
N LYS A 69 44.19 5.69 -6.57
CA LYS A 69 44.38 4.68 -5.52
C LYS A 69 45.12 3.46 -6.08
N TYR A 70 46.31 3.18 -5.58
CA TYR A 70 47.12 2.01 -5.99
C TYR A 70 46.40 0.70 -5.71
N VAL A 71 46.47 -0.25 -6.66
CA VAL A 71 45.91 -1.61 -6.55
C VAL A 71 47.02 -2.66 -6.63
N SER A 72 47.83 -2.64 -7.71
CA SER A 72 48.88 -3.63 -7.93
C SER A 72 49.95 -3.14 -8.91
N SER A 73 51.11 -3.83 -8.94
CA SER A 73 52.15 -3.59 -9.93
C SER A 73 52.84 -4.88 -10.34
N SER A 74 53.37 -4.92 -11.57
CA SER A 74 54.13 -6.05 -12.09
C SER A 74 55.57 -6.04 -11.55
N HIS A 75 56.32 -7.11 -11.84
CA HIS A 75 57.79 -7.22 -11.62
C HIS A 75 58.25 -6.90 -10.18
N ASN A 76 57.45 -7.25 -9.16
CA ASN A 76 57.70 -6.97 -7.75
C ASN A 76 57.98 -5.49 -7.44
N GLY A 77 57.25 -4.58 -8.11
CA GLY A 77 57.24 -3.15 -7.78
C GLY A 77 56.83 -2.93 -6.33
N VAL A 78 57.60 -2.11 -5.60
CA VAL A 78 57.35 -1.81 -4.19
C VAL A 78 56.62 -0.48 -4.11
N TYR A 79 55.38 -0.52 -3.58
CA TYR A 79 54.57 0.69 -3.36
C TYR A 79 54.85 1.28 -1.98
N ASP A 80 55.10 2.59 -1.94
CA ASP A 80 55.21 3.40 -0.72
C ASP A 80 54.00 4.34 -0.65
N GLU A 81 53.13 4.10 0.35
CA GLU A 81 51.88 4.88 0.56
C GLU A 81 52.16 6.34 0.95
N ALA A 82 53.26 6.62 1.66
CA ALA A 82 53.60 7.98 2.12
C ALA A 82 54.01 8.91 1.01
N SER A 83 54.71 8.39 0.00
CA SER A 83 55.18 9.16 -1.18
C SER A 83 54.31 8.96 -2.42
N HIS A 84 53.31 8.02 -2.33
CA HIS A 84 52.46 7.64 -3.49
C HIS A 84 53.26 7.13 -4.68
N THR A 85 54.36 6.38 -4.46
CA THR A 85 55.29 5.92 -5.49
C THR A 85 55.40 4.42 -5.55
N VAL A 86 55.53 3.86 -6.78
CA VAL A 86 55.93 2.48 -7.03
C VAL A 86 57.38 2.47 -7.52
N THR A 87 58.25 1.71 -6.89
CA THR A 87 59.69 1.63 -7.23
C THR A 87 60.06 0.24 -7.69
N TRP A 88 60.80 0.15 -8.79
CA TRP A 88 61.44 -1.08 -9.29
C TRP A 88 62.95 -0.87 -9.38
N VAL A 89 63.69 -1.98 -9.26
CA VAL A 89 65.08 -2.10 -9.56
C VAL A 89 65.23 -3.22 -10.59
N VAL A 90 65.55 -2.84 -11.85
CA VAL A 90 65.53 -3.78 -12.99
C VAL A 90 66.82 -3.74 -13.79
N ASP A 91 67.13 -4.82 -14.50
CA ASP A 91 68.22 -4.91 -15.46
C ASP A 91 67.66 -4.86 -16.87
N ILE A 92 68.22 -4.10 -17.78
CA ILE A 92 67.77 -3.94 -19.15
C ILE A 92 68.97 -4.09 -20.11
N ALA A 93 68.92 -5.14 -20.96
CA ALA A 93 69.98 -5.37 -21.93
C ALA A 93 70.10 -4.25 -22.95
N ALA A 94 71.30 -4.07 -23.52
CA ALA A 94 71.52 -3.07 -24.61
C ALA A 94 70.56 -3.31 -25.78
N GLY A 95 69.92 -2.23 -26.23
CA GLY A 95 68.96 -2.23 -27.35
C GLY A 95 67.61 -2.96 -27.04
N SER A 96 67.34 -3.27 -25.77
CA SER A 96 66.14 -3.92 -25.32
C SER A 96 65.20 -2.99 -24.56
N SER A 97 63.91 -3.39 -24.42
CA SER A 97 62.90 -2.73 -23.59
C SER A 97 62.32 -3.67 -22.55
N LEU A 98 61.79 -3.07 -21.47
CA LEU A 98 61.04 -3.77 -20.43
C LEU A 98 59.73 -3.02 -20.15
N ASP A 99 58.61 -3.73 -20.16
CA ASP A 99 57.31 -3.19 -19.80
C ASP A 99 57.00 -3.52 -18.31
N LEU A 100 56.69 -2.47 -17.57
CA LEU A 100 56.21 -2.51 -16.19
C LEU A 100 54.76 -2.01 -16.18
N THR A 101 53.94 -2.60 -15.33
CA THR A 101 52.52 -2.18 -15.22
C THR A 101 52.18 -1.73 -13.79
N VAL A 102 51.29 -0.73 -13.70
CA VAL A 102 50.67 -0.30 -12.45
C VAL A 102 49.16 -0.22 -12.69
N THR A 103 48.40 -0.90 -11.84
CA THR A 103 46.97 -0.80 -11.78
C THR A 103 46.56 0.15 -10.67
N ALA A 104 45.75 1.17 -10.97
CA ALA A 104 45.19 2.12 -10.01
C ALA A 104 43.70 2.37 -10.27
N VAL A 105 42.97 2.84 -9.26
CA VAL A 105 41.56 3.23 -9.35
C VAL A 105 41.46 4.74 -9.31
N ALA A 106 40.62 5.32 -10.18
CA ALA A 106 40.29 6.74 -10.17
C ALA A 106 39.43 7.08 -8.94
N ASP A 107 39.94 7.81 -7.96
CA ASP A 107 39.31 8.11 -6.66
C ASP A 107 39.02 9.61 -6.47
N GLU A 108 39.38 10.44 -7.48
CA GLU A 108 39.03 11.87 -7.57
C GLU A 108 38.57 12.25 -8.97
N TYR A 109 37.92 13.40 -9.08
CA TYR A 109 37.50 13.99 -10.36
C TYR A 109 38.55 14.94 -10.91
N GLY A 110 38.53 15.18 -12.22
CA GLY A 110 39.44 16.09 -12.91
C GLY A 110 40.57 15.38 -13.62
N VAL A 111 41.67 16.11 -13.83
CA VAL A 111 42.86 15.58 -14.51
C VAL A 111 43.80 14.97 -13.47
N LEU A 112 44.04 13.69 -13.58
CA LEU A 112 44.95 12.94 -12.70
C LEU A 112 46.19 12.56 -13.50
N THR A 113 47.39 13.03 -13.03
CA THR A 113 48.66 12.84 -13.75
C THR A 113 49.50 11.74 -13.11
N ASN A 114 49.82 10.71 -13.88
CA ASN A 114 50.76 9.66 -13.41
C ASN A 114 52.13 9.85 -14.11
N ILE A 115 53.22 9.93 -13.30
CA ILE A 115 54.57 10.31 -13.79
C ILE A 115 55.55 9.20 -13.46
N VAL A 116 56.23 8.68 -14.49
CA VAL A 116 57.40 7.79 -14.31
C VAL A 116 58.71 8.54 -14.45
N SER A 117 59.71 8.23 -13.61
CA SER A 117 61.03 8.83 -13.66
C SER A 117 62.11 7.75 -13.63
N VAL A 118 63.16 7.92 -14.45
CA VAL A 118 64.34 7.10 -14.49
C VAL A 118 65.56 8.00 -14.61
N GLY A 119 66.32 8.18 -13.53
CA GLY A 119 67.41 9.16 -13.46
C GLY A 119 66.89 10.61 -13.68
N ASP A 120 67.40 11.27 -14.71
CA ASP A 120 67.03 12.66 -15.08
C ASP A 120 65.86 12.71 -16.12
N LYS A 121 65.40 11.57 -16.58
CA LYS A 121 64.35 11.48 -17.62
C LYS A 121 62.99 11.06 -16.98
N SER A 122 61.95 11.65 -17.52
CA SER A 122 60.57 11.34 -17.08
C SER A 122 59.60 11.24 -18.26
N ALA A 123 58.48 10.52 -18.05
CA ALA A 123 57.35 10.53 -18.93
C ALA A 123 56.07 10.57 -18.05
N SER A 124 54.99 11.13 -18.58
CA SER A 124 53.70 11.21 -17.89
C SER A 124 52.55 10.88 -18.79
N VAL A 125 51.44 10.48 -18.21
CA VAL A 125 50.14 10.36 -18.85
C VAL A 125 49.07 10.96 -17.95
N ASP A 126 48.19 11.73 -18.57
CA ASP A 126 47.00 12.28 -17.92
C ASP A 126 45.80 11.38 -18.19
N VAL A 127 45.01 11.14 -17.18
CA VAL A 127 43.64 10.61 -17.29
C VAL A 127 42.68 11.67 -16.79
N ASN A 128 41.54 11.82 -17.48
CA ASN A 128 40.54 12.85 -17.17
C ASN A 128 39.24 12.18 -16.68
N VAL A 129 38.98 12.32 -15.40
CA VAL A 129 37.80 11.77 -14.74
C VAL A 129 36.66 12.78 -14.76
N PRO A 130 35.58 12.58 -15.56
CA PRO A 130 34.49 13.54 -15.68
C PRO A 130 33.70 13.63 -14.38
N GLU A 131 33.31 14.85 -14.01
CA GLU A 131 32.47 15.10 -12.83
C GLU A 131 31.01 15.03 -13.19
N ILE A 132 30.28 14.02 -12.68
CA ILE A 132 28.83 13.88 -12.88
C ILE A 132 28.11 14.44 -11.67
N ILE A 133 27.20 15.39 -11.91
CA ILE A 133 26.36 16.03 -10.90
C ILE A 133 24.96 15.39 -10.95
N PRO A 134 24.55 14.59 -9.94
CA PRO A 134 23.19 14.12 -9.83
C PRO A 134 22.28 15.17 -9.21
N ASN A 135 21.00 15.20 -9.61
CA ASN A 135 19.91 15.92 -8.96
C ASN A 135 18.65 15.05 -8.94
N LYS A 136 17.83 15.22 -7.90
CA LYS A 136 16.61 14.45 -7.71
C LYS A 136 15.53 15.28 -7.06
N THR A 137 14.29 15.16 -7.55
CA THR A 137 13.09 15.78 -6.97
C THR A 137 11.93 14.79 -6.95
N ALA A 138 10.91 15.04 -6.13
CA ALA A 138 9.62 14.37 -6.15
C ALA A 138 8.53 15.36 -6.54
N ASP A 139 7.46 14.89 -7.18
CA ASP A 139 6.31 15.70 -7.58
C ASP A 139 5.35 15.99 -6.42
N ILE A 140 5.36 15.16 -5.36
CA ILE A 140 4.52 15.27 -4.16
C ILE A 140 5.40 15.11 -2.92
N GLU A 141 5.25 16.03 -1.94
CA GLU A 141 5.98 15.98 -0.66
C GLU A 141 5.25 15.15 0.39
N ASN A 142 3.90 15.19 0.39
CA ASN A 142 3.05 14.50 1.35
C ASN A 142 2.02 13.62 0.61
N PRO A 143 2.45 12.50 0.01
CA PRO A 143 1.53 11.55 -0.63
C PRO A 143 0.77 10.74 0.42
N ASN A 144 -0.45 10.31 0.11
CA ASN A 144 -1.17 9.33 0.91
C ASN A 144 -0.65 7.92 0.67
N PHE A 145 -0.96 6.99 1.58
CA PHE A 145 -0.71 5.57 1.36
C PHE A 145 -1.45 5.09 0.11
N GLY A 146 -0.74 4.44 -0.81
CA GLY A 146 -1.26 3.95 -2.09
C GLY A 146 -1.10 4.92 -3.25
N ASP A 147 -0.71 6.18 -3.02
CA ASP A 147 -0.45 7.13 -4.09
C ASP A 147 0.81 6.78 -4.86
N ASN A 148 0.86 7.18 -6.12
CA ASN A 148 2.07 7.14 -6.92
C ASN A 148 2.83 8.45 -6.79
N VAL A 149 4.14 8.33 -6.54
CA VAL A 149 5.08 9.46 -6.54
C VAL A 149 5.98 9.34 -7.77
N THR A 150 6.14 10.46 -8.49
CA THR A 150 7.07 10.56 -9.62
C THR A 150 8.34 11.26 -9.18
N TYR A 151 9.44 10.52 -9.13
CA TYR A 151 10.77 11.07 -8.91
C TYR A 151 11.39 11.45 -10.23
N THR A 152 11.84 12.70 -10.35
CA THR A 152 12.65 13.18 -11.49
C THR A 152 14.12 13.10 -11.13
N VAL A 153 14.87 12.36 -11.93
CA VAL A 153 16.32 12.13 -11.83
C VAL A 153 17.01 12.90 -12.95
N THR A 154 17.94 13.79 -12.62
CA THR A 154 18.77 14.50 -13.60
C THR A 154 20.24 14.20 -13.32
N VAL A 155 20.99 13.86 -14.34
CA VAL A 155 22.45 13.69 -14.29
C VAL A 155 23.10 14.59 -15.31
N THR A 156 24.07 15.42 -14.87
CA THR A 156 24.78 16.41 -15.70
C THR A 156 26.27 16.13 -15.66
N ASN A 157 26.93 16.05 -16.81
CA ASN A 157 28.38 16.01 -16.90
C ASN A 157 28.94 17.43 -16.85
N ASP A 158 29.36 17.85 -15.66
CA ASP A 158 30.01 19.16 -15.42
C ASP A 158 31.54 19.11 -15.58
N GLY A 159 32.08 17.96 -15.95
CA GLY A 159 33.49 17.71 -16.15
C GLY A 159 34.01 18.28 -17.47
N ASN A 160 35.32 18.13 -17.69
CA ASN A 160 36.02 18.68 -18.85
C ASN A 160 36.09 17.71 -20.04
N ALA A 161 35.64 16.47 -19.91
CA ALA A 161 35.62 15.42 -20.94
C ALA A 161 34.27 14.73 -21.03
N ASP A 162 34.05 14.02 -22.15
CA ASP A 162 32.90 13.10 -22.27
C ASP A 162 33.01 11.97 -21.28
N ALA A 163 31.91 11.58 -20.69
CA ALA A 163 31.77 10.42 -19.81
C ALA A 163 31.09 9.26 -20.57
N LYS A 164 31.65 8.06 -20.50
CA LYS A 164 31.12 6.86 -21.15
C LYS A 164 30.67 5.86 -20.10
N ALA A 165 29.56 5.15 -20.40
CA ALA A 165 29.03 4.08 -19.58
C ALA A 165 28.83 4.48 -18.10
N VAL A 166 28.42 5.72 -17.83
CA VAL A 166 28.14 6.21 -16.47
C VAL A 166 27.00 5.41 -15.86
N VAL A 167 27.25 4.82 -14.69
CA VAL A 167 26.27 4.03 -13.96
C VAL A 167 25.47 4.94 -13.02
N VAL A 168 24.17 5.06 -13.26
CA VAL A 168 23.21 5.83 -12.46
C VAL A 168 22.29 4.87 -11.74
N ARG A 169 22.25 4.90 -10.40
CA ARG A 169 21.43 3.99 -9.57
C ARG A 169 20.43 4.79 -8.76
N ASP A 170 19.15 4.44 -8.90
CA ASP A 170 18.05 4.95 -8.07
C ASP A 170 17.60 3.85 -7.12
N VAL A 171 17.79 4.05 -5.82
CA VAL A 171 17.52 3.05 -4.77
C VAL A 171 16.25 3.44 -4.04
N LEU A 172 15.18 2.69 -4.28
CA LEU A 172 13.90 2.88 -3.61
C LEU A 172 13.99 2.41 -2.16
N GLY A 173 13.65 3.29 -1.21
CA GLY A 173 13.62 2.97 0.21
C GLY A 173 12.47 2.03 0.60
N GLU A 174 12.47 1.57 1.86
CA GLU A 174 11.32 0.86 2.42
C GLU A 174 10.09 1.77 2.36
N GLY A 175 8.94 1.17 2.04
CA GLY A 175 7.69 1.94 1.86
C GLY A 175 7.47 2.48 0.45
N LEU A 176 8.34 2.16 -0.53
CA LEU A 176 8.13 2.40 -1.95
C LEU A 176 8.10 1.09 -2.73
N LYS A 177 7.13 0.93 -3.62
CA LYS A 177 7.05 -0.16 -4.59
C LYS A 177 7.27 0.40 -5.99
N PHE A 178 8.23 -0.16 -6.72
CA PHE A 178 8.52 0.22 -8.10
C PHE A 178 7.31 -0.03 -9.00
N VAL A 179 7.01 0.95 -9.86
CA VAL A 179 5.96 0.84 -10.89
C VAL A 179 6.60 0.87 -12.28
N SER A 180 7.38 1.91 -12.59
CA SER A 180 8.02 2.08 -13.90
C SER A 180 9.14 3.13 -13.84
N ALA A 181 9.99 3.13 -14.86
CA ALA A 181 10.96 4.20 -15.09
C ALA A 181 11.05 4.51 -16.58
N THR A 182 11.58 5.68 -16.94
CA THR A 182 11.84 6.08 -18.33
C THR A 182 13.27 5.75 -18.75
N GLY A 183 13.50 5.68 -20.06
CA GLY A 183 14.80 5.35 -20.66
C GLY A 183 15.09 3.84 -20.69
N ASN A 184 16.31 3.48 -21.05
CA ASN A 184 16.76 2.08 -21.04
C ASN A 184 17.32 1.78 -19.64
N TYR A 185 16.58 1.01 -18.85
CA TYR A 185 16.91 0.69 -17.45
C TYR A 185 16.82 -0.81 -17.18
N SER A 186 17.45 -1.23 -16.08
CA SER A 186 17.19 -2.50 -15.41
C SER A 186 16.66 -2.24 -14.00
N PHE A 187 15.81 -3.10 -13.48
CA PHE A 187 15.33 -3.06 -12.10
C PHE A 187 15.67 -4.36 -11.37
N ASP A 188 16.31 -4.24 -10.23
CA ASP A 188 16.61 -5.35 -9.31
C ASP A 188 15.63 -5.29 -8.14
N GLU A 189 14.74 -6.30 -8.04
CA GLU A 189 13.74 -6.40 -6.97
C GLU A 189 14.35 -6.62 -5.58
N VAL A 190 15.49 -7.29 -5.48
CA VAL A 190 16.13 -7.61 -4.18
C VAL A 190 16.74 -6.36 -3.56
N THR A 191 17.49 -5.60 -4.35
CA THR A 191 18.10 -4.34 -3.93
C THR A 191 17.18 -3.15 -4.10
N ARG A 192 16.02 -3.32 -4.75
CA ARG A 192 15.05 -2.27 -5.11
C ARG A 192 15.70 -1.11 -5.89
N THR A 193 16.60 -1.44 -6.80
CA THR A 193 17.44 -0.48 -7.53
C THR A 193 17.08 -0.44 -9.00
N VAL A 194 16.77 0.77 -9.49
CA VAL A 194 16.71 1.08 -10.93
C VAL A 194 18.08 1.52 -11.38
N THR A 195 18.62 0.92 -12.44
CA THR A 195 19.95 1.23 -12.95
C THR A 195 19.88 1.64 -14.42
N TRP A 196 20.49 2.77 -14.77
CA TRP A 196 20.77 3.19 -16.13
C TRP A 196 22.28 3.18 -16.35
N ILE A 197 22.69 2.88 -17.60
CA ILE A 197 24.06 3.02 -18.07
C ILE A 197 23.99 4.00 -19.24
N VAL A 198 24.66 5.15 -19.12
CA VAL A 198 24.50 6.26 -20.07
C VAL A 198 25.82 6.89 -20.44
N ASP A 199 25.93 7.35 -21.70
CA ASP A 199 26.98 8.25 -22.14
C ASP A 199 26.50 9.68 -21.95
N LEU A 200 27.39 10.55 -21.48
CA LEU A 200 27.15 11.98 -21.29
C LEU A 200 28.30 12.77 -21.94
N ALA A 201 28.01 13.48 -23.00
CA ALA A 201 29.00 14.42 -23.54
C ALA A 201 29.31 15.53 -22.51
N LYS A 202 30.46 16.18 -22.65
CA LYS A 202 30.80 17.36 -21.82
C LYS A 202 29.66 18.37 -21.84
N GLY A 203 29.15 18.77 -20.66
CA GLY A 203 28.04 19.72 -20.46
C GLY A 203 26.66 19.14 -20.75
N GLU A 204 26.53 17.88 -21.12
CA GLU A 204 25.24 17.23 -21.37
C GLU A 204 24.52 16.88 -20.07
N SER A 205 23.17 17.05 -20.08
CA SER A 205 22.29 16.60 -19.03
C SER A 205 21.30 15.57 -19.59
N LYS A 206 21.04 14.48 -18.84
CA LYS A 206 19.96 13.52 -19.10
C LYS A 206 18.98 13.49 -17.96
N VAL A 207 17.70 13.35 -18.31
CA VAL A 207 16.59 13.33 -17.36
C VAL A 207 15.85 12.01 -17.47
N PHE A 208 15.58 11.38 -16.33
CA PHE A 208 14.78 10.17 -16.19
C PHE A 208 13.69 10.39 -15.16
N SER A 209 12.64 9.59 -15.21
CA SER A 209 11.64 9.51 -14.16
C SER A 209 11.54 8.09 -13.59
N VAL A 210 11.25 8.01 -12.29
CA VAL A 210 10.91 6.77 -11.58
C VAL A 210 9.55 6.99 -10.94
N ILE A 211 8.60 6.11 -11.24
CA ILE A 211 7.29 6.09 -10.59
C ILE A 211 7.28 4.97 -9.58
N ALA A 212 6.93 5.30 -8.33
CA ALA A 212 6.80 4.33 -7.25
C ALA A 212 5.50 4.56 -6.48
N THR A 213 4.82 3.46 -6.09
CA THR A 213 3.63 3.51 -5.22
C THR A 213 4.07 3.53 -3.76
N VAL A 214 3.49 4.43 -2.98
CA VAL A 214 3.70 4.51 -1.53
C VAL A 214 3.04 3.32 -0.83
N SER A 215 3.82 2.58 -0.05
CA SER A 215 3.38 1.38 0.68
C SER A 215 3.83 1.35 2.15
N GLY A 216 4.38 2.45 2.65
CA GLY A 216 4.79 2.66 4.04
C GLY A 216 4.31 4.02 4.56
N TYR A 217 4.41 4.23 5.86
CA TYR A 217 4.05 5.47 6.54
C TYR A 217 5.29 6.20 7.06
N GLY A 218 5.14 7.47 7.42
CA GLY A 218 6.22 8.30 7.93
C GLY A 218 7.14 8.81 6.83
N ASN A 219 8.43 9.03 7.13
CA ASN A 219 9.41 9.45 6.14
C ASN A 219 9.86 8.28 5.27
N VAL A 220 9.58 8.37 3.99
CA VAL A 220 9.97 7.39 2.99
C VAL A 220 11.00 8.01 2.06
N THR A 221 12.16 7.35 1.93
CA THR A 221 13.33 7.88 1.23
C THR A 221 13.51 7.21 -0.12
N ASN A 222 13.87 8.00 -1.14
CA ASN A 222 14.39 7.49 -2.41
C ASN A 222 15.74 8.14 -2.69
N SER A 223 16.79 7.33 -2.96
CA SER A 223 18.18 7.78 -3.09
C SER A 223 18.73 7.57 -4.50
N LEU A 224 19.42 8.57 -5.01
CA LEU A 224 20.14 8.53 -6.30
C LEU A 224 21.65 8.47 -6.04
N VAL A 225 22.33 7.50 -6.64
CA VAL A 225 23.77 7.26 -6.49
C VAL A 225 24.45 7.30 -7.86
N VAL A 226 25.47 8.13 -7.98
CA VAL A 226 26.33 8.24 -9.17
C VAL A 226 27.77 8.43 -8.73
N GLY A 227 28.65 7.48 -9.03
CA GLY A 227 30.01 7.46 -8.49
C GLY A 227 30.00 7.47 -6.96
N ASN A 228 30.68 8.44 -6.33
CA ASN A 228 30.68 8.64 -4.88
C ASN A 228 29.59 9.62 -4.38
N LYS A 229 28.77 10.16 -5.27
CA LYS A 229 27.73 11.13 -4.92
C LYS A 229 26.40 10.44 -4.65
N THR A 230 25.75 10.83 -3.56
CA THR A 230 24.41 10.35 -3.20
C THR A 230 23.51 11.54 -2.90
N ILE A 231 22.32 11.55 -3.50
CA ILE A 231 21.25 12.53 -3.24
C ILE A 231 20.00 11.75 -2.85
N SER A 232 19.35 12.16 -1.75
CA SER A 232 18.13 11.54 -1.27
C SER A 232 16.98 12.54 -1.24
N VAL A 233 15.79 12.08 -1.62
CA VAL A 233 14.53 12.79 -1.49
C VAL A 233 13.63 12.02 -0.56
N ASN A 234 13.08 12.71 0.44
CA ASN A 234 12.11 12.18 1.37
C ASN A 234 10.72 12.67 1.01
N VAL A 235 9.74 11.77 1.07
CA VAL A 235 8.32 12.11 1.10
C VAL A 235 7.75 11.73 2.45
N THR A 236 6.82 12.52 2.98
CA THR A 236 6.21 12.30 4.29
C THR A 236 4.81 11.72 4.10
N VAL A 237 4.62 10.47 4.50
CA VAL A 237 3.36 9.76 4.35
C VAL A 237 2.57 9.83 5.66
N PRO A 238 1.41 10.52 5.69
CA PRO A 238 0.59 10.61 6.89
C PRO A 238 -0.01 9.25 7.26
N GLU A 239 -0.18 9.00 8.55
CA GLU A 239 -0.78 7.77 9.07
C GLU A 239 -2.19 8.05 9.57
N ILE A 240 -3.20 7.65 8.78
CA ILE A 240 -4.60 7.89 9.11
C ILE A 240 -5.20 6.63 9.73
N ASN A 241 -5.72 6.78 10.96
CA ASN A 241 -6.32 5.71 11.74
C ASN A 241 -7.85 5.87 11.78
N PRO A 242 -8.62 4.94 11.18
CA PRO A 242 -10.06 4.90 11.33
C PRO A 242 -10.47 4.21 12.63
N ASP A 243 -11.53 4.69 13.26
CA ASP A 243 -12.26 4.06 14.36
C ASP A 243 -13.76 4.12 14.09
N LYS A 244 -14.52 3.14 14.62
CA LYS A 244 -15.94 3.02 14.35
C LYS A 244 -16.72 2.51 15.56
N THR A 245 -17.83 3.20 15.87
CA THR A 245 -18.76 2.82 16.92
C THR A 245 -20.20 2.81 16.39
N VAL A 246 -21.13 2.27 17.14
CA VAL A 246 -22.57 2.28 16.87
C VAL A 246 -23.34 2.57 18.15
N ASP A 247 -24.47 3.26 18.05
CA ASP A 247 -25.32 3.65 19.18
C ASP A 247 -26.12 2.46 19.77
N ASN A 248 -26.48 1.47 18.94
CA ASN A 248 -27.19 0.26 19.38
C ASN A 248 -26.57 -0.98 18.70
N GLU A 249 -26.02 -1.90 19.50
CA GLU A 249 -25.40 -3.15 19.02
C GLU A 249 -26.40 -4.27 18.77
N ILE A 250 -27.61 -4.18 19.32
CA ILE A 250 -28.66 -5.20 19.24
C ILE A 250 -29.99 -4.54 18.86
N PRO A 251 -30.10 -4.00 17.64
CA PRO A 251 -31.34 -3.43 17.15
C PRO A 251 -32.31 -4.51 16.70
N ASN A 252 -33.60 -4.18 16.67
CA ASN A 252 -34.62 -4.97 15.99
C ASN A 252 -34.64 -4.70 14.48
N PHE A 253 -35.27 -5.57 13.72
CA PHE A 253 -35.61 -5.32 12.32
C PHE A 253 -36.50 -4.09 12.21
N GLY A 254 -36.14 -3.15 11.32
CA GLY A 254 -36.84 -1.88 11.10
C GLY A 254 -36.33 -0.73 11.96
N ASP A 255 -35.48 -0.96 12.95
CA ASP A 255 -34.91 0.10 13.75
C ASP A 255 -33.90 0.92 12.93
N ASN A 256 -33.75 2.19 13.30
CA ASN A 256 -32.67 3.04 12.79
C ASN A 256 -31.52 3.01 13.77
N VAL A 257 -30.28 2.87 13.25
CA VAL A 257 -29.06 2.95 14.02
C VAL A 257 -28.10 3.96 13.43
N THR A 258 -27.25 4.54 14.29
CA THR A 258 -26.25 5.52 13.90
C THR A 258 -24.85 4.95 14.15
N TYR A 259 -24.09 4.77 13.07
CA TYR A 259 -22.66 4.52 13.17
C TYR A 259 -21.90 5.85 13.25
N THR A 260 -20.93 5.91 14.16
CA THR A 260 -19.99 7.04 14.25
C THR A 260 -18.64 6.58 13.74
N VAL A 261 -18.16 7.23 12.68
CA VAL A 261 -16.84 7.03 12.06
C VAL A 261 -15.93 8.16 12.52
N LYS A 262 -14.78 7.82 13.11
CA LYS A 262 -13.72 8.77 13.44
C LYS A 262 -12.49 8.43 12.63
N VAL A 263 -11.83 9.45 12.07
CA VAL A 263 -10.55 9.31 11.37
C VAL A 263 -9.58 10.32 11.96
N THR A 264 -8.41 9.82 12.41
CA THR A 264 -7.38 10.63 13.06
C THR A 264 -6.09 10.53 12.25
N ASN A 265 -5.45 11.68 11.99
CA ASN A 265 -4.12 11.74 11.43
C ASN A 265 -3.08 11.66 12.56
N ASP A 266 -2.61 10.45 12.89
CA ASP A 266 -1.56 10.21 13.88
C ASP A 266 -0.15 10.32 13.27
N GLY A 267 -0.06 10.66 11.98
CA GLY A 267 1.19 10.78 11.24
C GLY A 267 1.99 12.03 11.60
N ILE A 268 3.15 12.17 10.95
CA ILE A 268 4.09 13.28 11.19
C ILE A 268 3.88 14.48 10.26
N GLY A 269 3.04 14.35 9.22
CA GLY A 269 2.69 15.38 8.23
C GLY A 269 1.19 15.53 8.04
N ASP A 270 0.78 16.62 7.38
CA ASP A 270 -0.60 16.85 6.97
C ASP A 270 -0.98 15.90 5.85
N ALA A 271 -2.24 15.51 5.79
CA ALA A 271 -2.81 14.63 4.79
C ALA A 271 -3.83 15.39 3.93
N ASN A 272 -3.65 15.41 2.62
CA ASN A 272 -4.56 16.07 1.69
C ASN A 272 -5.33 15.03 0.86
N ASN A 273 -6.60 15.33 0.55
CA ASN A 273 -7.46 14.49 -0.28
C ASN A 273 -7.56 13.03 0.21
N VAL A 274 -7.59 12.82 1.52
CA VAL A 274 -7.74 11.50 2.13
C VAL A 274 -9.07 10.91 1.74
N VAL A 275 -9.05 9.75 1.09
CA VAL A 275 -10.25 9.01 0.71
C VAL A 275 -10.65 8.08 1.85
N ILE A 276 -11.85 8.28 2.39
CA ILE A 276 -12.47 7.47 3.43
C ILE A 276 -13.65 6.75 2.80
N THR A 277 -13.68 5.42 2.87
CA THR A 277 -14.80 4.61 2.37
C THR A 277 -15.48 3.88 3.52
N ASP A 278 -16.81 3.88 3.54
CA ASP A 278 -17.63 3.14 4.49
C ASP A 278 -18.58 2.21 3.74
N VAL A 279 -18.45 0.89 3.94
CA VAL A 279 -19.19 -0.14 3.21
C VAL A 279 -20.22 -0.77 4.13
N LEU A 280 -21.49 -0.58 3.80
CA LEU A 280 -22.65 -1.12 4.50
C LEU A 280 -22.93 -2.58 4.10
N ASP A 281 -23.28 -3.41 5.08
CA ASP A 281 -23.89 -4.71 4.82
C ASP A 281 -25.21 -4.57 4.02
N LYS A 282 -25.55 -5.59 3.23
CA LYS A 282 -26.79 -5.63 2.43
C LYS A 282 -28.07 -5.55 3.26
N GLY A 283 -28.00 -5.94 4.53
CA GLY A 283 -29.09 -5.82 5.49
C GLY A 283 -29.23 -4.42 6.11
N LEU A 284 -28.40 -3.46 5.71
CA LEU A 284 -28.43 -2.08 6.18
C LEU A 284 -28.84 -1.15 5.04
N LYS A 285 -29.96 -0.49 5.18
CA LYS A 285 -30.43 0.50 4.21
C LYS A 285 -29.92 1.88 4.60
N PHE A 286 -29.13 2.50 3.75
CA PHE A 286 -28.63 3.86 3.93
C PHE A 286 -29.78 4.88 4.01
N LEU A 287 -29.73 5.78 4.98
CA LEU A 287 -30.65 6.91 5.13
C LEU A 287 -29.94 8.23 4.85
N ASN A 288 -28.85 8.50 5.56
CA ASN A 288 -28.11 9.75 5.48
C ASN A 288 -26.73 9.60 6.12
N ALA A 289 -25.79 10.51 5.75
CA ALA A 289 -24.50 10.68 6.43
C ALA A 289 -24.19 12.17 6.64
N THR A 290 -23.31 12.47 7.57
CA THR A 290 -22.83 13.84 7.79
C THR A 290 -21.56 14.13 6.96
N GLY A 291 -21.28 15.43 6.71
CA GLY A 291 -20.16 15.89 5.92
C GLY A 291 -20.49 15.90 4.41
N ASN A 292 -19.48 16.20 3.61
CA ASN A 292 -19.59 16.14 2.14
C ASN A 292 -19.24 14.72 1.69
N PHE A 293 -20.22 13.96 1.22
CA PHE A 293 -20.08 12.56 0.84
C PHE A 293 -20.71 12.25 -0.52
N THR A 294 -20.30 11.11 -1.08
CA THR A 294 -21.01 10.42 -2.17
C THR A 294 -21.48 9.05 -1.69
N TYR A 295 -22.60 8.56 -2.23
CA TYR A 295 -23.11 7.22 -1.93
C TYR A 295 -23.37 6.45 -3.21
N ASP A 296 -22.78 5.24 -3.28
CA ASP A 296 -23.03 4.28 -4.35
C ASP A 296 -23.99 3.19 -3.84
N GLU A 297 -25.25 3.24 -4.30
CA GLU A 297 -26.31 2.29 -3.91
C GLU A 297 -26.01 0.84 -4.34
N LYS A 298 -25.27 0.63 -5.43
CA LYS A 298 -24.96 -0.73 -5.92
C LYS A 298 -24.01 -1.47 -5.01
N THR A 299 -23.03 -0.76 -4.46
CA THR A 299 -21.99 -1.32 -3.58
C THR A 299 -22.28 -1.10 -2.10
N GLY A 300 -23.24 -0.22 -1.77
CA GLY A 300 -23.51 0.21 -0.40
C GLY A 300 -22.40 1.06 0.20
N THR A 301 -21.61 1.75 -0.65
CA THR A 301 -20.41 2.46 -0.23
C THR A 301 -20.66 3.97 -0.10
N ILE A 302 -20.32 4.52 1.07
CA ILE A 302 -20.25 5.96 1.31
C ILE A 302 -18.78 6.38 1.20
N THR A 303 -18.49 7.48 0.51
CA THR A 303 -17.14 8.00 0.33
C THR A 303 -17.08 9.47 0.74
N TRP A 304 -16.09 9.81 1.58
CA TRP A 304 -15.66 11.18 1.89
C TRP A 304 -14.27 11.41 1.35
N ILE A 305 -13.99 12.64 0.91
CA ILE A 305 -12.64 13.11 0.56
C ILE A 305 -12.38 14.33 1.43
N VAL A 306 -11.36 14.27 2.27
CA VAL A 306 -11.07 15.29 3.27
C VAL A 306 -9.58 15.54 3.43
N ASP A 307 -9.22 16.74 3.84
CA ASP A 307 -7.89 17.05 4.34
C ASP A 307 -7.87 16.86 5.85
N LEU A 308 -6.75 16.41 6.41
CA LEU A 308 -6.54 16.19 7.84
C LEU A 308 -5.18 16.75 8.22
N ASP A 309 -5.15 17.84 8.98
CA ASP A 309 -3.92 18.34 9.55
C ASP A 309 -3.30 17.30 10.49
N LYS A 310 -1.99 17.38 10.70
CA LYS A 310 -1.31 16.54 11.68
C LYS A 310 -2.00 16.63 13.07
N GLY A 311 -2.39 15.46 13.61
CA GLY A 311 -3.09 15.33 14.88
C GLY A 311 -4.60 15.64 14.82
N GLU A 312 -5.14 16.04 13.67
CA GLU A 312 -6.57 16.31 13.52
C GLU A 312 -7.40 15.03 13.52
N THR A 313 -8.60 15.14 14.10
CA THR A 313 -9.63 14.10 14.06
C THR A 313 -10.90 14.66 13.43
N LYS A 314 -11.42 13.97 12.41
CA LYS A 314 -12.77 14.23 11.85
C LYS A 314 -13.72 13.10 12.19
N THR A 315 -14.99 13.49 12.41
CA THR A 315 -16.06 12.58 12.82
C THR A 315 -17.23 12.69 11.85
N PHE A 316 -17.73 11.53 11.41
CA PHE A 316 -18.88 11.41 10.53
C PHE A 316 -19.90 10.45 11.15
N ASN A 317 -21.18 10.76 10.99
CA ASN A 317 -22.28 9.87 11.36
C ASN A 317 -22.91 9.27 10.11
N VAL A 318 -23.22 7.99 10.17
CA VAL A 318 -23.92 7.22 9.13
C VAL A 318 -25.18 6.64 9.72
N ASN A 319 -26.35 7.12 9.26
CA ASN A 319 -27.66 6.66 9.69
C ASN A 319 -28.20 5.61 8.72
N VAL A 320 -28.62 4.48 9.23
CA VAL A 320 -29.16 3.37 8.45
C VAL A 320 -30.41 2.78 9.09
N THR A 321 -31.30 2.17 8.29
CA THR A 321 -32.37 1.30 8.77
C THR A 321 -31.95 -0.16 8.67
N VAL A 322 -32.22 -0.93 9.72
CA VAL A 322 -31.91 -2.36 9.79
C VAL A 322 -32.97 -3.16 9.04
N LEU A 323 -32.61 -3.81 7.94
CA LEU A 323 -33.49 -4.64 7.11
C LEU A 323 -32.99 -6.08 6.93
N GLY A 324 -32.00 -6.51 7.71
CA GLY A 324 -31.48 -7.86 7.77
C GLY A 324 -31.54 -8.46 9.16
N TYR A 325 -31.32 -9.76 9.28
CA TYR A 325 -31.21 -10.51 10.53
C TYR A 325 -29.80 -11.08 10.72
N GLY A 326 -29.49 -11.49 11.94
CA GLY A 326 -28.17 -12.02 12.26
C GLY A 326 -27.11 -10.93 12.43
N VAL A 327 -25.86 -11.26 12.11
CA VAL A 327 -24.74 -10.30 12.23
C VAL A 327 -24.64 -9.48 10.96
N LEU A 328 -24.79 -8.17 11.09
CA LEU A 328 -24.62 -7.20 9.99
C LEU A 328 -23.39 -6.34 10.27
N SER A 329 -22.50 -6.27 9.30
CA SER A 329 -21.21 -5.59 9.43
C SER A 329 -21.22 -4.22 8.73
N ASN A 330 -20.60 -3.22 9.35
CA ASN A 330 -20.29 -1.96 8.67
C ASN A 330 -18.78 -1.70 8.81
N THR A 331 -18.10 -1.50 7.66
CA THR A 331 -16.65 -1.40 7.57
C THR A 331 -16.23 -0.06 7.03
N VAL A 332 -15.42 0.69 7.78
CA VAL A 332 -14.72 1.87 7.28
C VAL A 332 -13.29 1.52 6.91
N ALA A 333 -12.79 2.08 5.80
CA ALA A 333 -11.42 1.91 5.32
C ALA A 333 -10.78 3.24 4.92
N VAL A 334 -9.48 3.38 5.22
CA VAL A 334 -8.63 4.49 4.80
C VAL A 334 -7.24 3.92 4.45
N GLY A 335 -6.84 4.03 3.19
CA GLY A 335 -5.63 3.38 2.71
C GLY A 335 -5.69 1.86 2.91
N ASN A 336 -4.74 1.29 3.68
CA ASN A 336 -4.73 -0.14 4.03
C ASN A 336 -5.31 -0.44 5.42
N LYS A 337 -5.84 0.57 6.14
CA LYS A 337 -6.40 0.42 7.48
C LYS A 337 -7.91 0.36 7.45
N THR A 338 -8.47 -0.48 8.31
CA THR A 338 -9.92 -0.70 8.42
C THR A 338 -10.35 -0.71 9.86
N ALA A 339 -11.61 -0.26 10.12
CA ALA A 339 -12.32 -0.51 11.36
C ALA A 339 -13.70 -1.07 11.04
N VAL A 340 -14.10 -2.13 11.76
CA VAL A 340 -15.36 -2.83 11.55
C VAL A 340 -16.21 -2.71 12.81
N ARG A 341 -17.50 -2.42 12.62
CA ARG A 341 -18.47 -2.50 13.70
C ARG A 341 -19.65 -3.36 13.28
N ASN A 342 -19.95 -4.37 14.08
CA ASN A 342 -21.05 -5.29 13.86
C ASN A 342 -22.22 -4.91 14.76
N ILE A 343 -23.43 -5.09 14.24
CA ILE A 343 -24.65 -5.19 15.01
C ILE A 343 -25.19 -6.60 14.89
N THR A 344 -25.98 -7.06 15.86
CA THR A 344 -26.61 -8.38 15.82
C THR A 344 -28.11 -8.21 15.96
N VAL A 345 -28.85 -8.64 14.93
CA VAL A 345 -30.31 -8.50 14.85
C VAL A 345 -30.96 -9.82 15.19
N PRO A 346 -31.76 -9.91 16.26
CA PRO A 346 -32.44 -11.13 16.65
C PRO A 346 -33.47 -11.55 15.60
N GLU A 347 -33.55 -12.85 15.30
CA GLU A 347 -34.55 -13.38 14.37
C GLU A 347 -35.77 -13.85 15.13
N ILE A 348 -36.88 -13.10 14.98
CA ILE A 348 -38.15 -13.40 15.60
C ILE A 348 -39.08 -14.10 14.59
N ILE A 349 -39.65 -15.25 14.97
CA ILE A 349 -40.56 -16.01 14.15
C ILE A 349 -41.91 -16.05 14.87
N THR A 350 -43.00 -15.92 14.12
CA THR A 350 -44.37 -16.01 14.65
C THR A 350 -45.15 -17.15 13.98
N VAL A 351 -45.94 -17.88 14.78
CA VAL A 351 -46.96 -18.82 14.32
C VAL A 351 -48.29 -18.41 14.94
N LYS A 352 -49.34 -18.47 14.17
CA LYS A 352 -50.69 -18.10 14.61
C LYS A 352 -51.67 -19.27 14.39
N GLU A 353 -52.39 -19.63 15.42
CA GLU A 353 -53.37 -20.75 15.44
C GLU A 353 -54.67 -20.28 16.10
N VAL A 354 -55.75 -21.01 15.89
CA VAL A 354 -57.05 -20.81 16.53
C VAL A 354 -57.45 -22.04 17.32
N ASN A 355 -58.19 -21.87 18.40
CA ASN A 355 -58.62 -22.93 19.32
C ASN A 355 -59.80 -23.77 18.85
N SER A 356 -60.46 -23.42 17.76
CA SER A 356 -61.68 -24.14 17.24
C SER A 356 -61.62 -24.28 15.72
N SER A 357 -62.19 -25.39 15.20
CA SER A 357 -62.35 -25.64 13.78
C SER A 357 -63.82 -25.58 13.29
N ASP A 358 -64.79 -25.58 14.24
CA ASP A 358 -66.20 -25.47 13.99
C ASP A 358 -66.67 -24.14 14.60
N ILE A 359 -66.86 -23.12 13.74
CA ILE A 359 -67.03 -21.73 14.15
C ILE A 359 -68.24 -21.15 13.48
N HIS A 360 -69.13 -20.48 14.27
CA HIS A 360 -70.32 -19.79 13.80
C HIS A 360 -70.37 -18.33 14.25
N ILE A 361 -71.23 -17.54 13.63
CA ILE A 361 -71.48 -16.17 14.05
C ILE A 361 -71.95 -16.17 15.51
N GLY A 362 -71.33 -15.34 16.34
CA GLY A 362 -71.58 -15.20 17.77
C GLY A 362 -70.63 -15.98 18.67
N ASP A 363 -69.81 -16.87 18.10
CA ASP A 363 -68.86 -17.63 18.87
C ASP A 363 -67.70 -16.77 19.35
N GLU A 364 -67.24 -17.04 20.59
CA GLU A 364 -65.98 -16.49 21.14
C GLU A 364 -64.87 -17.47 20.87
N ILE A 365 -63.84 -17.05 20.17
CA ILE A 365 -62.68 -17.86 19.83
C ILE A 365 -61.42 -17.18 20.32
N THR A 366 -60.39 -18.01 20.54
CA THR A 366 -59.04 -17.54 20.96
C THR A 366 -58.03 -17.84 19.89
N TYR A 367 -57.35 -16.81 19.36
CA TYR A 367 -56.15 -16.95 18.59
C TYR A 367 -54.93 -17.05 19.53
N THR A 368 -54.08 -18.04 19.32
CA THR A 368 -52.77 -18.16 19.97
C THR A 368 -51.69 -17.72 18.99
N ILE A 369 -50.86 -16.77 19.38
CA ILE A 369 -49.71 -16.28 18.65
C ILE A 369 -48.46 -16.72 19.39
N THR A 370 -47.77 -17.71 18.84
CA THR A 370 -46.51 -18.20 19.36
C THR A 370 -45.35 -17.35 18.76
N VAL A 371 -44.64 -16.61 19.60
CA VAL A 371 -43.52 -15.75 19.21
C VAL A 371 -42.21 -16.36 19.69
N SER A 372 -41.34 -16.77 18.78
CA SER A 372 -40.09 -17.46 19.06
C SER A 372 -38.88 -16.61 18.69
N ASN A 373 -37.91 -16.45 19.59
CA ASN A 373 -36.59 -15.94 19.32
C ASN A 373 -35.62 -17.12 19.07
N SER A 374 -35.39 -17.46 17.81
CA SER A 374 -34.47 -18.55 17.42
C SER A 374 -32.99 -18.11 17.44
N GLY A 375 -32.73 -16.80 17.66
CA GLY A 375 -31.39 -16.23 17.74
C GLY A 375 -30.68 -16.58 19.06
N LYS A 376 -29.35 -16.33 19.08
CA LYS A 376 -28.48 -16.58 20.24
C LYS A 376 -28.42 -15.42 21.24
N ILE A 377 -29.09 -14.29 20.93
CA ILE A 377 -29.10 -13.07 21.73
C ILE A 377 -30.55 -12.73 22.13
N ASN A 378 -30.68 -12.02 23.26
CA ASN A 378 -31.98 -11.52 23.70
C ASN A 378 -32.49 -10.44 22.76
N ALA A 379 -33.77 -10.48 22.43
CA ALA A 379 -34.47 -9.40 21.72
C ALA A 379 -35.19 -8.54 22.74
N THR A 380 -35.05 -7.22 22.63
CA THR A 380 -35.71 -6.24 23.52
C THR A 380 -36.66 -5.36 22.73
N ASN A 381 -37.78 -4.98 23.39
CA ASN A 381 -38.79 -4.10 22.76
C ASN A 381 -39.33 -4.60 21.42
N VAL A 382 -39.44 -5.91 21.25
CA VAL A 382 -40.04 -6.53 20.04
C VAL A 382 -41.48 -6.11 19.92
N VAL A 383 -41.85 -5.48 18.79
CA VAL A 383 -43.22 -5.05 18.53
C VAL A 383 -43.95 -6.09 17.71
N ILE A 384 -45.01 -6.66 18.27
CA ILE A 384 -45.91 -7.64 17.65
C ILE A 384 -47.23 -6.92 17.35
N ARG A 385 -47.74 -7.02 16.11
CA ARG A 385 -48.98 -6.41 15.69
C ARG A 385 -49.93 -7.46 15.13
N ASP A 386 -51.07 -7.65 15.76
CA ASP A 386 -52.16 -8.52 15.28
C ASP A 386 -53.24 -7.62 14.66
N ILE A 387 -53.51 -7.82 13.38
CA ILE A 387 -54.44 -7.01 12.58
C ILE A 387 -55.75 -7.77 12.49
N LEU A 388 -56.72 -7.40 13.35
CA LEU A 388 -58.05 -7.99 13.33
C LEU A 388 -58.83 -7.51 12.09
N PRO A 389 -59.30 -8.46 11.24
CA PRO A 389 -60.09 -8.09 10.08
C PRO A 389 -61.52 -7.69 10.46
N GLU A 390 -62.27 -7.11 9.54
CA GLU A 390 -63.72 -7.02 9.60
C GLU A 390 -64.27 -8.46 9.79
N GLY A 391 -65.28 -8.65 10.64
CA GLY A 391 -65.78 -9.99 10.98
C GLY A 391 -65.26 -10.53 12.29
N LEU A 392 -64.32 -9.89 12.96
CA LEU A 392 -63.88 -10.20 14.31
C LEU A 392 -63.98 -8.98 15.23
N LYS A 393 -64.66 -9.15 16.36
CA LYS A 393 -64.79 -8.13 17.41
C LYS A 393 -63.87 -8.45 18.56
N PHE A 394 -62.96 -7.54 18.91
CA PHE A 394 -62.02 -7.69 20.03
C PHE A 394 -62.73 -7.85 21.37
N ILE A 395 -62.32 -8.82 22.20
CA ILE A 395 -62.76 -9.04 23.58
C ILE A 395 -61.62 -8.75 24.55
N ASN A 396 -60.50 -9.47 24.42
CA ASN A 396 -59.39 -9.39 25.35
C ASN A 396 -58.06 -9.79 24.69
N ALA A 397 -56.91 -9.45 25.31
CA ALA A 397 -55.58 -9.91 24.92
C ALA A 397 -54.73 -10.16 26.14
N SER A 398 -53.94 -11.28 26.09
CA SER A 398 -52.99 -11.62 27.15
C SER A 398 -51.75 -10.70 27.16
N ASN A 399 -50.91 -10.84 28.20
CA ASN A 399 -49.59 -10.20 28.30
C ASN A 399 -49.55 -8.71 28.01
N GLY A 400 -50.64 -7.99 28.35
CA GLY A 400 -50.71 -6.54 28.21
C GLY A 400 -50.86 -6.05 26.76
N GLY A 401 -51.44 -6.87 25.86
CA GLY A 401 -51.77 -6.46 24.50
C GLY A 401 -52.72 -5.27 24.50
N VAL A 402 -52.37 -4.22 23.76
CA VAL A 402 -53.16 -2.96 23.63
C VAL A 402 -53.88 -2.98 22.30
N TYR A 403 -55.23 -2.90 22.35
CA TYR A 403 -56.09 -2.84 21.16
C TYR A 403 -56.41 -1.39 20.80
N ASP A 404 -56.21 -1.04 19.53
CA ASP A 404 -56.65 0.23 18.94
C ASP A 404 -57.91 -0.02 18.11
N SER A 405 -59.03 0.51 18.58
CA SER A 405 -60.34 0.34 17.92
C SER A 405 -60.50 1.10 16.58
N VAL A 406 -59.58 2.06 16.30
CA VAL A 406 -59.61 2.83 15.02
C VAL A 406 -58.94 2.03 13.91
N THR A 407 -57.80 1.39 14.24
CA THR A 407 -57.01 0.60 13.28
C THR A 407 -57.31 -0.89 13.27
N GLY A 408 -58.00 -1.40 14.30
CA GLY A 408 -58.27 -2.85 14.47
C GLY A 408 -57.02 -3.64 14.88
N ILE A 409 -55.95 -2.98 15.38
CA ILE A 409 -54.66 -3.61 15.68
C ILE A 409 -54.50 -3.83 17.18
N ILE A 410 -54.10 -5.04 17.54
CA ILE A 410 -53.59 -5.37 18.89
C ILE A 410 -52.06 -5.27 18.83
N THR A 411 -51.44 -4.52 19.75
CA THR A 411 -49.99 -4.36 19.81
C THR A 411 -49.44 -4.85 21.14
N TRP A 412 -48.41 -5.71 21.08
CA TRP A 412 -47.58 -6.12 22.21
C TRP A 412 -46.17 -5.58 22.01
N ILE A 413 -45.51 -5.20 23.11
CA ILE A 413 -44.08 -4.83 23.16
C ILE A 413 -43.40 -5.66 24.23
N LEU A 414 -42.54 -6.60 23.83
CA LEU A 414 -41.99 -7.63 24.68
C LEU A 414 -40.48 -7.77 24.57
N ASN A 415 -39.87 -8.26 25.66
CA ASN A 415 -38.51 -8.78 25.65
C ASN A 415 -38.55 -10.29 25.52
N ILE A 416 -37.84 -10.88 24.56
CA ILE A 416 -37.85 -12.32 24.30
C ILE A 416 -36.40 -12.82 24.43
N THR A 417 -36.14 -13.67 25.42
CA THR A 417 -34.79 -14.21 25.63
C THR A 417 -34.34 -15.10 24.48
N ALA A 418 -33.02 -15.22 24.31
CA ALA A 418 -32.43 -16.10 23.32
C ALA A 418 -32.95 -17.54 23.45
N ASN A 419 -33.26 -18.20 22.35
CA ASN A 419 -33.77 -19.55 22.26
C ASN A 419 -35.04 -19.80 23.14
N SER A 420 -35.91 -18.80 23.27
CA SER A 420 -37.16 -18.90 24.00
C SER A 420 -38.39 -18.57 23.16
N THR A 421 -39.55 -18.98 23.68
CA THR A 421 -40.85 -18.76 23.06
C THR A 421 -41.79 -18.10 24.06
N VAL A 422 -42.67 -17.25 23.58
CA VAL A 422 -43.74 -16.60 24.34
C VAL A 422 -45.07 -16.80 23.60
N ASP A 423 -46.11 -17.27 24.27
CA ASP A 423 -47.44 -17.37 23.72
C ASP A 423 -48.27 -16.16 24.14
N LEU A 424 -48.92 -15.56 23.14
CA LEU A 424 -49.84 -14.43 23.28
C LEU A 424 -51.24 -14.91 22.86
N THR A 425 -52.27 -14.45 23.53
CA THR A 425 -53.66 -14.79 23.14
C THR A 425 -54.45 -13.53 22.79
N ALA A 426 -55.29 -13.65 21.79
CA ALA A 426 -56.31 -12.66 21.44
C ALA A 426 -57.70 -13.33 21.41
N ASP A 427 -58.56 -12.92 22.33
CA ASP A 427 -59.94 -13.39 22.40
C ASP A 427 -60.83 -12.46 21.56
N VAL A 428 -61.63 -13.05 20.67
CA VAL A 428 -62.48 -12.32 19.73
C VAL A 428 -63.84 -12.98 19.58
N CYS A 429 -64.88 -12.19 19.28
CA CYS A 429 -66.19 -12.71 18.90
C CYS A 429 -66.33 -12.63 17.39
N VAL A 430 -66.78 -13.71 16.76
CA VAL A 430 -67.06 -13.81 15.34
C VAL A 430 -68.39 -13.13 15.00
N ASN A 431 -68.42 -12.17 14.12
CA ASN A 431 -69.59 -11.39 13.77
C ASN A 431 -69.93 -11.39 12.26
N GLN A 432 -69.27 -12.24 11.48
CA GLN A 432 -69.53 -12.39 10.03
C GLN A 432 -69.32 -13.85 9.62
N SER A 433 -70.11 -14.36 8.65
CA SER A 433 -69.91 -15.65 8.01
C SER A 433 -68.90 -15.59 6.86
N GLY A 434 -68.33 -16.79 6.54
CA GLY A 434 -67.37 -16.97 5.46
C GLY A 434 -65.92 -17.01 5.92
N ASN A 435 -64.97 -16.86 4.98
CA ASN A 435 -63.53 -16.93 5.29
C ASN A 435 -63.03 -15.64 5.90
N ILE A 436 -62.54 -15.70 7.11
CA ILE A 436 -61.98 -14.58 7.87
C ILE A 436 -60.52 -14.88 8.16
N THR A 437 -59.59 -14.04 7.65
CA THR A 437 -58.17 -14.20 7.83
C THR A 437 -57.61 -13.16 8.82
N ASN A 438 -57.11 -13.65 9.95
CA ASN A 438 -56.41 -12.82 10.94
C ASN A 438 -54.91 -12.90 10.77
N THR A 439 -54.23 -11.71 10.74
CA THR A 439 -52.81 -11.56 10.37
C THR A 439 -52.02 -10.96 11.50
N VAL A 440 -50.88 -11.62 11.87
CA VAL A 440 -49.91 -11.08 12.81
C VAL A 440 -48.59 -10.76 12.11
N ASN A 441 -48.00 -9.57 12.42
CA ASN A 441 -46.75 -9.08 11.88
C ASN A 441 -45.72 -8.85 12.99
N VAL A 442 -44.44 -9.24 12.73
CA VAL A 442 -43.26 -8.91 13.54
C VAL A 442 -42.11 -8.59 12.60
N GLY A 443 -41.63 -7.35 12.59
CA GLY A 443 -40.68 -6.90 11.59
C GLY A 443 -41.23 -7.07 10.17
N ASN A 444 -40.52 -7.85 9.32
CA ASN A 444 -41.00 -8.22 7.96
C ASN A 444 -41.62 -9.62 7.90
N LYS A 445 -41.79 -10.31 9.03
CA LYS A 445 -42.41 -11.64 9.11
C LYS A 445 -43.89 -11.50 9.33
N THR A 446 -44.66 -12.32 8.64
CA THR A 446 -46.13 -12.36 8.71
C THR A 446 -46.57 -13.80 8.94
N SER A 447 -47.55 -13.99 9.82
CA SER A 447 -48.26 -15.27 10.02
C SER A 447 -49.75 -15.03 9.96
N ASN A 448 -50.48 -15.90 9.24
CA ASN A 448 -51.91 -15.79 9.02
C ASN A 448 -52.60 -17.01 9.57
N CYS A 449 -53.81 -16.83 10.13
CA CYS A 449 -54.73 -17.89 10.44
C CYS A 449 -56.08 -17.57 9.83
N THR A 450 -56.62 -18.45 9.00
CA THR A 450 -57.93 -18.29 8.35
C THR A 450 -58.91 -19.27 9.00
N ILE A 451 -60.06 -18.72 9.39
CA ILE A 451 -61.24 -19.51 9.85
C ILE A 451 -62.32 -19.48 8.79
N GLU A 452 -63.14 -20.51 8.70
CA GLU A 452 -64.39 -20.55 7.97
C GLU A 452 -65.50 -20.46 9.00
N SER A 453 -66.30 -19.39 8.96
CA SER A 453 -67.43 -19.19 9.86
C SER A 453 -68.74 -19.52 9.16
N GLY A 454 -69.53 -20.41 9.74
CA GLY A 454 -70.88 -20.71 9.31
C GLY A 454 -71.88 -19.65 9.75
N ASP A 455 -73.04 -19.64 9.09
CA ASP A 455 -74.19 -18.83 9.52
C ASP A 455 -74.81 -19.40 10.81
N ILE A 456 -75.56 -18.57 11.52
CA ILE A 456 -76.35 -19.02 12.67
C ILE A 456 -77.33 -20.09 12.17
N VAL A 457 -77.27 -21.28 12.77
CA VAL A 457 -78.24 -22.34 12.44
C VAL A 457 -79.57 -21.96 13.07
N ASP A 458 -80.48 -21.45 12.27
CA ASP A 458 -81.86 -21.19 12.68
C ASP A 458 -82.64 -22.51 12.58
N LEU A 459 -82.91 -23.14 13.72
CA LEU A 459 -83.70 -24.35 13.80
C LEU A 459 -85.20 -23.99 13.89
N GLU A 460 -85.84 -24.04 12.73
CA GLU A 460 -87.27 -23.88 12.67
C GLU A 460 -87.97 -25.20 13.04
N ILE A 461 -88.65 -25.20 14.17
CA ILE A 461 -89.39 -26.37 14.61
C ILE A 461 -90.82 -26.23 14.09
N HIS A 462 -91.17 -27.03 13.10
CA HIS A 462 -92.57 -27.19 12.67
C HIS A 462 -93.28 -28.27 13.45
N ILE A 463 -94.27 -27.85 14.24
CA ILE A 463 -95.16 -28.81 14.89
C ILE A 463 -96.37 -29.00 14.00
N VAL A 464 -96.53 -30.19 13.44
CA VAL A 464 -97.66 -30.50 12.58
C VAL A 464 -98.54 -31.47 13.36
N ALA A 465 -99.80 -31.10 13.60
CA ALA A 465 -100.76 -32.00 14.11
C ALA A 465 -101.29 -32.93 12.98
N ASP A 466 -101.34 -34.24 13.24
CA ASP A 466 -101.84 -35.26 12.27
C ASP A 466 -103.33 -35.23 12.05
N LYS A 467 -104.09 -34.51 12.92
CA LYS A 467 -105.49 -34.32 12.81
C LYS A 467 -105.90 -32.85 12.94
N SER A 468 -106.76 -32.35 12.06
CA SER A 468 -107.27 -31.02 12.12
C SER A 468 -108.50 -30.85 13.06
N GLU A 469 -108.99 -31.93 13.51
CA GLU A 469 -110.10 -31.99 14.48
C GLU A 469 -109.90 -33.15 15.45
N ILE A 470 -109.99 -32.87 16.74
CA ILE A 470 -109.88 -33.89 17.85
C ILE A 470 -111.18 -33.94 18.61
N TYR A 471 -111.78 -35.14 18.71
CA TYR A 471 -112.98 -35.39 19.53
C TYR A 471 -112.64 -35.94 20.88
N VAL A 472 -113.47 -35.66 21.89
CA VAL A 472 -113.25 -36.16 23.21
C VAL A 472 -113.22 -37.72 23.21
N GLY A 473 -112.10 -38.32 23.43
CA GLY A 473 -111.85 -39.75 23.38
C GLY A 473 -110.87 -40.30 22.33
N ASP A 474 -110.34 -39.40 21.45
CA ASP A 474 -109.27 -39.66 20.44
C ASP A 474 -107.87 -39.65 21.07
#